data_71e0ce829499c440baae7c47f89d4693
#
_entry.id   71e0ce829499c440baae7c47f89d4693
#
_cell.length_a   1.000
_cell.length_b   1.000
_cell.length_c   1.000
_cell.angle_alpha   90.00
_cell.angle_beta   90.00
_cell.angle_gamma   90.00
#
_symmetry.space_group_name_H-M   'P 1'
#
loop_
_entity.id
_entity.type
_entity.pdbx_description
1 polymer ?
#
loop_
_entity_poly.entity_id
_entity_poly.type
_entity_poly.pdbx_seq_one_letter_code
_entity_poly.pdbx_strand_id
1 'polypeptide(L)'
;LADAEQALRTVRSHAAEWGVDPSRIGVMGFSAGGHLAATASTLLTDPDTRPDFTILFYPVITMDPQWTHGGSRKNLLGANPTESATERYSAEKQVTDATPPAFIAVSNEDRSVSPVNSVLYYEALHKHRIPAELHIFPEGPHGFGLKTDFPYHDEMVASLARWLREINAGKFSAVR
;
A
#
# COMPACT_ATOMS: atom_id res chain seq x y z
N LEU A 1 -5.26 -8.88 -9.28
CA LEU A 1 -5.84 -8.91 -7.92
C LEU A 1 -6.10 -10.35 -7.47
N ALA A 2 -6.67 -11.22 -8.32
CA ALA A 2 -6.97 -12.61 -7.97
C ALA A 2 -5.75 -13.40 -7.46
N ASP A 3 -4.57 -13.23 -8.06
CA ASP A 3 -3.35 -13.90 -7.60
C ASP A 3 -2.90 -13.40 -6.21
N ALA A 4 -3.06 -12.11 -5.93
CA ALA A 4 -2.77 -11.55 -4.61
C ALA A 4 -3.76 -12.07 -3.55
N GLU A 5 -5.04 -12.17 -3.91
CA GLU A 5 -6.07 -12.79 -3.07
C GLU A 5 -5.73 -14.26 -2.76
N GLN A 6 -5.38 -15.03 -3.80
CA GLN A 6 -5.00 -16.43 -3.61
C GLN A 6 -3.74 -16.59 -2.76
N ALA A 7 -2.76 -15.70 -2.92
CA ALA A 7 -1.54 -15.70 -2.10
C ALA A 7 -1.87 -15.48 -0.61
N LEU A 8 -2.70 -14.46 -0.30
CA LEU A 8 -3.15 -14.18 1.07
C LEU A 8 -3.92 -15.36 1.67
N ARG A 9 -4.84 -15.95 0.92
CA ARG A 9 -5.58 -17.15 1.32
C ARG A 9 -4.64 -18.32 1.60
N THR A 10 -3.64 -18.54 0.74
CA THR A 10 -2.66 -19.62 0.89
C THR A 10 -1.82 -19.43 2.16
N VAL A 11 -1.27 -18.22 2.39
CA VAL A 11 -0.48 -17.95 3.61
C VAL A 11 -1.35 -18.14 4.86
N ARG A 12 -2.58 -17.64 4.85
CA ARG A 12 -3.48 -17.73 6.02
C ARG A 12 -3.91 -19.17 6.31
N SER A 13 -4.20 -19.98 5.29
CA SER A 13 -4.58 -21.39 5.45
C SER A 13 -3.42 -22.28 5.94
N HIS A 14 -2.17 -21.92 5.66
CA HIS A 14 -0.97 -22.64 6.10
C HIS A 14 -0.29 -22.00 7.32
N ALA A 15 -0.92 -20.98 7.92
CA ALA A 15 -0.29 -20.18 8.98
C ALA A 15 0.21 -21.05 10.15
N ALA A 16 -0.56 -22.03 10.59
CA ALA A 16 -0.18 -22.92 11.68
C ALA A 16 1.02 -23.80 11.30
N GLU A 17 1.06 -24.33 10.07
CA GLU A 17 2.17 -25.14 9.55
C GLU A 17 3.46 -24.33 9.44
N TRP A 18 3.35 -23.06 9.00
CA TRP A 18 4.49 -22.18 8.78
C TRP A 18 4.91 -21.36 10.01
N GLY A 19 4.22 -21.52 11.12
CA GLY A 19 4.48 -20.75 12.35
C GLY A 19 4.19 -19.26 12.21
N VAL A 20 3.25 -18.90 11.34
CA VAL A 20 2.79 -17.52 11.09
C VAL A 20 1.53 -17.24 11.90
N ASP A 21 1.42 -16.03 12.44
CA ASP A 21 0.19 -15.57 13.07
C ASP A 21 -0.85 -15.19 12.00
N PRO A 22 -1.96 -15.91 11.87
CA PRO A 22 -2.96 -15.64 10.82
C PRO A 22 -3.67 -14.29 10.97
N SER A 23 -3.54 -13.63 12.11
CA SER A 23 -4.08 -12.28 12.35
C SER A 23 -3.09 -11.15 12.04
N ARG A 24 -1.90 -11.47 11.49
CA ARG A 24 -0.81 -10.53 11.20
C ARG A 24 -0.15 -10.78 9.86
N ILE A 25 -0.95 -10.95 8.83
CA ILE A 25 -0.50 -11.16 7.45
C ILE A 25 -0.71 -9.86 6.67
N GLY A 26 0.38 -9.19 6.34
CA GLY A 26 0.35 -7.95 5.57
C GLY A 26 0.78 -8.12 4.13
N VAL A 27 0.62 -7.05 3.36
CA VAL A 27 1.15 -6.94 2.00
C VAL A 27 2.15 -5.80 1.91
N MET A 28 3.21 -6.01 1.14
CA MET A 28 4.19 -4.98 0.81
C MET A 28 4.26 -4.81 -0.69
N GLY A 29 4.26 -3.56 -1.16
CA GLY A 29 4.33 -3.27 -2.59
C GLY A 29 5.16 -2.04 -2.91
N PHE A 30 5.79 -2.08 -4.10
CA PHE A 30 6.66 -1.04 -4.63
C PHE A 30 6.11 -0.56 -5.97
N SER A 31 6.05 0.75 -6.22
CA SER A 31 5.64 1.31 -7.51
C SER A 31 4.28 0.76 -7.99
N ALA A 32 4.21 0.13 -9.14
CA ALA A 32 3.01 -0.56 -9.63
C ALA A 32 2.59 -1.74 -8.73
N GLY A 33 3.55 -2.43 -8.07
CA GLY A 33 3.25 -3.43 -7.03
C GLY A 33 2.64 -2.79 -5.78
N GLY A 34 2.98 -1.52 -5.48
CA GLY A 34 2.31 -0.73 -4.47
C GLY A 34 0.84 -0.49 -4.80
N HIS A 35 0.50 -0.29 -6.09
CA HIS A 35 -0.88 -0.23 -6.53
C HIS A 35 -1.64 -1.53 -6.24
N LEU A 36 -1.03 -2.69 -6.58
CA LEU A 36 -1.66 -3.98 -6.28
C LEU A 36 -1.87 -4.19 -4.77
N ALA A 37 -0.88 -3.81 -3.95
CA ALA A 37 -0.98 -3.90 -2.49
C ALA A 37 -2.08 -3.00 -1.92
N ALA A 38 -2.15 -1.73 -2.37
CA ALA A 38 -3.21 -0.80 -1.98
C ALA A 38 -4.60 -1.28 -2.46
N THR A 39 -4.69 -1.80 -3.68
CA THR A 39 -5.94 -2.36 -4.23
C THR A 39 -6.39 -3.61 -3.45
N ALA A 40 -5.47 -4.50 -3.09
CA ALA A 40 -5.79 -5.64 -2.22
C ALA A 40 -6.32 -5.19 -0.86
N SER A 41 -5.73 -4.15 -0.28
CA SER A 41 -6.11 -3.60 1.02
C SER A 41 -7.46 -2.88 1.03
N THR A 42 -7.91 -2.41 -0.13
CA THR A 42 -9.16 -1.62 -0.23
C THR A 42 -10.32 -2.39 -0.87
N LEU A 43 -10.05 -3.37 -1.74
CA LEU A 43 -11.09 -4.11 -2.46
C LEU A 43 -11.33 -5.54 -1.94
N LEU A 44 -10.37 -6.15 -1.23
CA LEU A 44 -10.59 -7.46 -0.62
C LEU A 44 -11.26 -7.28 0.74
N THR A 45 -12.49 -7.73 0.86
CA THR A 45 -13.32 -7.56 2.07
C THR A 45 -13.46 -8.84 2.88
N ASP A 46 -13.17 -10.01 2.26
CA ASP A 46 -13.20 -11.29 2.93
C ASP A 46 -12.07 -11.37 3.98
N PRO A 47 -12.34 -11.64 5.26
CA PRO A 47 -11.33 -11.75 6.31
C PRO A 47 -10.20 -12.74 5.99
N ASP A 48 -10.47 -13.80 5.20
CA ASP A 48 -9.46 -14.79 4.82
C ASP A 48 -8.48 -14.29 3.76
N THR A 49 -8.81 -13.22 3.06
CA THR A 49 -8.01 -12.67 1.96
C THR A 49 -7.63 -11.21 2.13
N ARG A 50 -8.29 -10.47 3.03
CA ARG A 50 -7.92 -9.10 3.34
C ARG A 50 -6.61 -9.07 4.12
N PRO A 51 -5.62 -8.27 3.72
CA PRO A 51 -4.41 -8.09 4.50
C PRO A 51 -4.71 -7.40 5.85
N ASP A 52 -3.91 -7.69 6.88
CA ASP A 52 -4.05 -7.10 8.21
C ASP A 52 -3.28 -5.76 8.32
N PHE A 53 -2.33 -5.49 7.42
CA PHE A 53 -1.62 -4.23 7.28
C PHE A 53 -1.00 -4.08 5.88
N THR A 54 -0.61 -2.86 5.51
CA THR A 54 -0.09 -2.53 4.19
C THR A 54 1.21 -1.73 4.29
N ILE A 55 2.22 -2.08 3.48
CA ILE A 55 3.48 -1.33 3.38
C ILE A 55 3.66 -0.92 1.92
N LEU A 56 3.81 0.38 1.68
CA LEU A 56 3.83 0.97 0.34
C LEU A 56 5.09 1.81 0.15
N PHE A 57 5.88 1.48 -0.87
CA PHE A 57 7.02 2.27 -1.28
C PHE A 57 6.73 2.94 -2.62
N TYR A 58 6.79 4.26 -2.68
CA TYR A 58 6.52 5.09 -3.87
C TYR A 58 5.39 4.52 -4.73
N PRO A 59 4.20 4.24 -4.14
CA PRO A 59 3.16 3.50 -4.81
C PRO A 59 2.48 4.32 -5.91
N VAL A 60 2.09 3.66 -6.98
CA VAL A 60 0.97 4.14 -7.80
C VAL A 60 -0.29 3.91 -6.98
N ILE A 61 -1.17 4.90 -6.91
CA ILE A 61 -2.41 4.86 -6.12
C ILE A 61 -3.61 5.24 -6.99
N THR A 62 -3.60 6.47 -7.49
CA THR A 62 -4.71 6.97 -8.30
C THR A 62 -4.62 6.57 -9.76
N MET A 63 -5.76 6.39 -10.39
CA MET A 63 -5.89 6.26 -11.85
C MET A 63 -6.33 7.57 -12.51
N ASP A 64 -6.41 8.67 -11.75
CA ASP A 64 -6.68 10.00 -12.30
C ASP A 64 -5.55 10.42 -13.26
N PRO A 65 -5.85 10.81 -14.51
CA PRO A 65 -4.83 11.21 -15.49
C PRO A 65 -3.90 12.32 -15.02
N GLN A 66 -4.32 13.16 -14.09
CA GLN A 66 -3.53 14.27 -13.57
C GLN A 66 -2.32 13.79 -12.75
N TRP A 67 -2.45 12.69 -12.01
CA TRP A 67 -1.46 12.27 -11.03
C TRP A 67 -0.96 10.83 -11.21
N THR A 68 -1.66 10.04 -12.02
CA THR A 68 -1.31 8.62 -12.22
C THR A 68 0.02 8.43 -12.94
N HIS A 69 0.64 7.28 -12.72
CA HIS A 69 1.69 6.80 -13.62
C HIS A 69 1.03 6.26 -14.91
N GLY A 70 1.21 6.97 -16.03
CA GLY A 70 0.53 6.69 -17.30
C GLY A 70 0.72 5.27 -17.82
N GLY A 71 1.93 4.69 -17.66
CA GLY A 71 2.22 3.32 -18.04
C GLY A 71 1.41 2.30 -17.24
N SER A 72 1.33 2.47 -15.92
CA SER A 72 0.53 1.60 -15.05
C SER A 72 -0.95 1.69 -15.37
N ARG A 73 -1.47 2.89 -15.55
CA ARG A 73 -2.87 3.12 -15.95
C ARG A 73 -3.21 2.43 -17.27
N LYS A 74 -2.37 2.64 -18.30
CA LYS A 74 -2.57 2.03 -19.62
C LYS A 74 -2.54 0.50 -19.58
N ASN A 75 -1.59 -0.08 -18.83
CA ASN A 75 -1.44 -1.53 -18.72
C ASN A 75 -2.60 -2.18 -17.95
N LEU A 76 -3.13 -1.49 -16.93
CA LEU A 76 -4.23 -2.01 -16.11
C LEU A 76 -5.60 -1.80 -16.77
N LEU A 77 -5.84 -0.61 -17.31
CA LEU A 77 -7.18 -0.17 -17.74
C LEU A 77 -7.35 -0.08 -19.26
N GLY A 78 -6.26 -0.23 -20.02
CA GLY A 78 -6.26 -0.01 -21.46
C GLY A 78 -6.14 1.47 -21.85
N ALA A 79 -6.27 1.74 -23.17
CA ALA A 79 -6.07 3.08 -23.72
C ALA A 79 -7.23 4.03 -23.41
N ASN A 80 -8.46 3.52 -23.35
CA ASN A 80 -9.68 4.30 -23.17
C ASN A 80 -10.52 3.71 -22.02
N PRO A 81 -10.09 3.84 -20.76
CA PRO A 81 -10.83 3.31 -19.64
C PRO A 81 -12.12 4.08 -19.40
N THR A 82 -13.13 3.38 -18.91
CA THR A 82 -14.37 4.01 -18.41
C THR A 82 -14.07 4.80 -17.12
N GLU A 83 -14.91 5.78 -16.80
CA GLU A 83 -14.87 6.50 -15.55
C GLU A 83 -15.00 5.55 -14.36
N SER A 84 -15.93 4.60 -14.42
CA SER A 84 -16.14 3.59 -13.39
C SER A 84 -14.90 2.71 -13.15
N ALA A 85 -14.17 2.30 -14.21
CA ALA A 85 -12.93 1.56 -14.06
C ALA A 85 -11.83 2.42 -13.44
N THR A 86 -11.72 3.68 -13.86
CA THR A 86 -10.78 4.65 -13.28
C THR A 86 -11.05 4.85 -11.79
N GLU A 87 -12.29 5.04 -11.41
CA GLU A 87 -12.71 5.20 -10.02
C GLU A 87 -12.44 3.95 -9.19
N ARG A 88 -12.86 2.77 -9.70
CA ARG A 88 -12.68 1.49 -9.00
C ARG A 88 -11.21 1.18 -8.68
N TYR A 89 -10.29 1.50 -9.59
CA TYR A 89 -8.87 1.21 -9.42
C TYR A 89 -8.04 2.41 -8.91
N SER A 90 -8.69 3.49 -8.54
CA SER A 90 -8.09 4.56 -7.72
C SER A 90 -8.24 4.18 -6.25
N ALA A 91 -7.15 3.62 -5.67
CA ALA A 91 -7.22 3.00 -4.34
C ALA A 91 -7.62 4.00 -3.24
N GLU A 92 -7.27 5.26 -3.38
CA GLU A 92 -7.68 6.33 -2.45
C GLU A 92 -9.20 6.53 -2.40
N LYS A 93 -9.91 6.21 -3.48
CA LYS A 93 -11.37 6.29 -3.56
C LYS A 93 -12.08 5.06 -3.00
N GLN A 94 -11.33 4.00 -2.75
CA GLN A 94 -11.86 2.72 -2.25
C GLN A 94 -11.59 2.50 -0.75
N VAL A 95 -10.97 3.47 -0.08
CA VAL A 95 -10.73 3.41 1.37
C VAL A 95 -12.06 3.42 2.11
N THR A 96 -12.19 2.52 3.06
CA THR A 96 -13.34 2.38 3.97
C THR A 96 -12.86 2.23 5.41
N ASP A 97 -13.76 2.24 6.38
CA ASP A 97 -13.43 2.00 7.79
C ASP A 97 -12.83 0.60 8.04
N ALA A 98 -12.97 -0.32 7.08
CA ALA A 98 -12.40 -1.67 7.15
C ALA A 98 -11.00 -1.76 6.50
N THR A 99 -10.49 -0.70 5.88
CA THR A 99 -9.15 -0.66 5.29
C THR A 99 -8.08 -0.83 6.37
N PRO A 100 -7.07 -1.69 6.17
CA PRO A 100 -6.05 -1.93 7.19
C PRO A 100 -5.08 -0.76 7.36
N PRO A 101 -4.35 -0.70 8.51
CA PRO A 101 -3.30 0.28 8.74
C PRO A 101 -2.22 0.26 7.66
N ALA A 102 -1.61 1.42 7.37
CA ALA A 102 -0.62 1.54 6.31
C ALA A 102 0.64 2.29 6.74
N PHE A 103 1.81 1.79 6.27
CA PHE A 103 3.08 2.49 6.24
C PHE A 103 3.39 2.89 4.79
N ILE A 104 3.74 4.15 4.56
CA ILE A 104 3.94 4.70 3.22
C ILE A 104 5.26 5.48 3.20
N ALA A 105 6.13 5.20 2.22
CA ALA A 105 7.40 5.89 2.04
C ALA A 105 7.57 6.32 0.58
N VAL A 106 7.90 7.59 0.33
CA VAL A 106 8.08 8.15 -1.00
C VAL A 106 9.15 9.26 -0.97
N SER A 107 9.79 9.53 -2.11
CA SER A 107 10.66 10.69 -2.30
C SER A 107 9.88 11.85 -2.94
N ASN A 108 10.14 13.09 -2.47
CA ASN A 108 9.62 14.31 -3.09
C ASN A 108 10.14 14.52 -4.52
N GLU A 109 11.31 13.97 -4.84
CA GLU A 109 11.92 14.05 -6.17
C GLU A 109 11.53 12.91 -7.12
N ASP A 110 10.61 12.04 -6.73
CA ASP A 110 10.15 10.96 -7.60
C ASP A 110 9.51 11.52 -8.87
N ARG A 111 10.20 11.32 -9.99
CA ARG A 111 9.77 11.81 -11.33
C ARG A 111 9.00 10.75 -12.12
N SER A 112 8.92 9.53 -11.63
CA SER A 112 8.20 8.43 -12.29
C SER A 112 6.78 8.30 -11.75
N VAL A 113 6.63 8.33 -10.43
CA VAL A 113 5.33 8.30 -9.75
C VAL A 113 5.25 9.50 -8.84
N SER A 114 4.36 10.44 -9.16
CA SER A 114 4.18 11.65 -8.35
C SER A 114 3.93 11.30 -6.87
N PRO A 115 4.64 11.93 -5.91
CA PRO A 115 4.41 11.74 -4.47
C PRO A 115 2.97 12.08 -4.05
N VAL A 116 2.24 12.84 -4.87
CA VAL A 116 0.80 13.11 -4.68
C VAL A 116 -0.01 11.82 -4.55
N ASN A 117 0.39 10.72 -5.23
CA ASN A 117 -0.26 9.40 -5.04
C ASN A 117 -0.28 8.99 -3.56
N SER A 118 0.88 9.08 -2.90
CA SER A 118 1.01 8.74 -1.48
C SER A 118 0.22 9.67 -0.57
N VAL A 119 0.19 10.97 -0.89
CA VAL A 119 -0.57 11.97 -0.13
C VAL A 119 -2.07 11.72 -0.24
N LEU A 120 -2.59 11.44 -1.43
CA LEU A 120 -4.01 11.14 -1.65
C LEU A 120 -4.45 9.89 -0.86
N TYR A 121 -3.62 8.85 -0.85
CA TYR A 121 -3.94 7.64 -0.09
C TYR A 121 -3.92 7.89 1.42
N TYR A 122 -2.90 8.60 1.92
CA TYR A 122 -2.82 9.00 3.33
C TYR A 122 -4.02 9.85 3.75
N GLU A 123 -4.43 10.84 2.92
CA GLU A 123 -5.59 11.68 3.19
C GLU A 123 -6.87 10.85 3.31
N ALA A 124 -7.07 9.90 2.40
CA ALA A 124 -8.21 8.98 2.44
C ALA A 124 -8.21 8.12 3.71
N LEU A 125 -7.06 7.54 4.09
CA LEU A 125 -6.90 6.78 5.33
C LEU A 125 -7.21 7.66 6.55
N HIS A 126 -6.65 8.87 6.59
CA HIS A 126 -6.87 9.82 7.69
C HIS A 126 -8.35 10.19 7.85
N LYS A 127 -9.06 10.44 6.74
CA LYS A 127 -10.50 10.73 6.73
C LYS A 127 -11.32 9.60 7.37
N HIS A 128 -10.92 8.36 7.16
CA HIS A 128 -11.53 7.17 7.75
C HIS A 128 -10.93 6.78 9.12
N ARG A 129 -10.03 7.62 9.68
CA ARG A 129 -9.35 7.37 10.97
C ARG A 129 -8.56 6.07 10.99
N ILE A 130 -8.11 5.60 9.85
CA ILE A 130 -7.23 4.44 9.75
C ILE A 130 -5.82 4.85 10.16
N PRO A 131 -5.16 4.13 11.08
CA PRO A 131 -3.78 4.41 11.45
C PRO A 131 -2.85 4.34 10.23
N ALA A 132 -2.17 5.42 9.92
CA ALA A 132 -1.26 5.50 8.79
C ALA A 132 -0.04 6.33 9.13
N GLU A 133 1.11 5.93 8.59
CA GLU A 133 2.38 6.66 8.69
C GLU A 133 2.86 6.97 7.29
N LEU A 134 3.12 8.25 6.99
CA LEU A 134 3.60 8.72 5.69
C LEU A 134 4.95 9.41 5.85
N HIS A 135 5.96 8.92 5.15
CA HIS A 135 7.28 9.51 5.03
C HIS A 135 7.49 10.06 3.61
N ILE A 136 7.75 11.35 3.51
CA ILE A 136 8.13 12.02 2.26
C ILE A 136 9.56 12.52 2.45
N PHE A 137 10.52 11.79 1.89
CA PHE A 137 11.93 12.15 1.95
C PHE A 137 12.24 13.28 0.96
N PRO A 138 13.11 14.24 1.32
CA PRO A 138 13.38 15.40 0.47
C PRO A 138 13.88 15.03 -0.92
N GLU A 139 14.76 14.03 -1.03
CA GLU A 139 15.43 13.62 -2.26
C GLU A 139 15.48 12.09 -2.40
N GLY A 140 15.81 11.62 -3.59
CA GLY A 140 15.98 10.23 -3.94
C GLY A 140 15.20 9.84 -5.19
N PRO A 141 15.75 8.91 -6.01
CA PRO A 141 15.12 8.47 -7.24
C PRO A 141 13.93 7.57 -6.98
N HIS A 142 13.04 7.43 -7.96
CA HIS A 142 12.09 6.32 -7.97
C HIS A 142 12.83 4.98 -7.85
N GLY A 143 12.28 4.03 -7.11
CA GLY A 143 12.88 2.70 -7.02
C GLY A 143 13.98 2.58 -5.96
N PHE A 144 14.06 3.49 -5.00
CA PHE A 144 15.03 3.38 -3.90
C PHE A 144 14.82 2.11 -3.07
N GLY A 145 13.57 1.68 -2.85
CA GLY A 145 13.24 0.45 -2.10
C GLY A 145 13.92 0.38 -0.74
N LEU A 146 14.56 -0.74 -0.48
CA LEU A 146 15.38 -0.97 0.73
C LEU A 146 16.88 -0.92 0.42
N LYS A 147 17.29 -0.16 -0.61
CA LYS A 147 18.68 -0.04 -1.01
C LYS A 147 19.49 0.74 0.01
N THR A 148 20.67 0.24 0.35
CA THR A 148 21.55 0.85 1.35
C THR A 148 22.23 2.14 0.88
N ASP A 149 22.21 2.42 -0.42
CA ASP A 149 22.70 3.67 -1.03
C ASP A 149 21.65 4.79 -1.07
N PHE A 150 20.43 4.52 -0.61
CA PHE A 150 19.43 5.57 -0.43
C PHE A 150 19.80 6.44 0.78
N PRO A 151 19.90 7.79 0.63
CA PRO A 151 20.40 8.67 1.70
C PRO A 151 19.65 8.55 3.03
N TYR A 152 18.39 8.20 3.00
CA TYR A 152 17.52 8.07 4.19
C TYR A 152 17.22 6.59 4.54
N HIS A 153 18.04 5.65 4.05
CA HIS A 153 17.82 4.21 4.26
C HIS A 153 17.67 3.86 5.73
N ASP A 154 18.63 4.25 6.56
CA ASP A 154 18.67 3.85 7.99
C ASP A 154 17.47 4.43 8.76
N GLU A 155 17.13 5.69 8.51
CA GLU A 155 15.96 6.34 9.12
C GLU A 155 14.66 5.65 8.69
N MET A 156 14.51 5.39 7.40
CA MET A 156 13.34 4.72 6.84
C MET A 156 13.18 3.30 7.39
N VAL A 157 14.26 2.52 7.39
CA VAL A 157 14.24 1.13 7.92
C VAL A 157 13.99 1.11 9.42
N ALA A 158 14.57 2.05 10.18
CA ALA A 158 14.28 2.17 11.61
C ALA A 158 12.81 2.50 11.89
N SER A 159 12.23 3.42 11.10
CA SER A 159 10.81 3.78 11.20
C SER A 159 9.89 2.61 10.84
N LEU A 160 10.18 1.90 9.74
CA LEU A 160 9.43 0.70 9.35
C LEU A 160 9.54 -0.40 10.42
N ALA A 161 10.72 -0.66 10.94
CA ALA A 161 10.93 -1.66 11.99
C ALA A 161 10.19 -1.30 13.29
N ARG A 162 10.17 -0.01 13.67
CA ARG A 162 9.36 0.48 14.79
C ARG A 162 7.87 0.25 14.52
N TRP A 163 7.38 0.64 13.35
CA TRP A 163 5.98 0.51 12.96
C TRP A 163 5.53 -0.97 12.98
N LEU A 164 6.35 -1.89 12.46
CA LEU A 164 6.07 -3.33 12.51
C LEU A 164 6.02 -3.89 13.93
N ARG A 165 6.89 -3.40 14.85
CA ARG A 165 6.78 -3.75 16.28
C ARG A 165 5.46 -3.28 16.90
N GLU A 166 4.97 -2.11 16.50
CA GLU A 166 3.68 -1.57 16.97
C GLU A 166 2.50 -2.38 16.42
N ILE A 167 2.55 -2.80 15.15
CA ILE A 167 1.60 -3.77 14.56
C ILE A 167 1.60 -5.07 15.38
N ASN A 168 2.78 -5.63 15.65
CA ASN A 168 2.92 -6.86 16.41
C ASN A 168 2.44 -6.75 17.86
N ALA A 169 2.53 -5.57 18.44
CA ALA A 169 1.99 -5.29 19.79
C ALA A 169 0.47 -5.03 19.78
N GLY A 170 -0.20 -5.09 18.63
CA GLY A 170 -1.65 -4.84 18.51
C GLY A 170 -2.06 -3.38 18.67
N LYS A 171 -1.10 -2.41 18.59
CA LYS A 171 -1.38 -0.99 18.80
C LYS A 171 -2.35 -0.41 17.77
N PHE A 172 -2.34 -0.94 16.55
CA PHE A 172 -3.17 -0.49 15.44
C PHE A 172 -4.28 -1.50 15.07
N SER A 173 -4.61 -2.42 15.96
CA SER A 173 -5.74 -3.31 15.72
C SER A 173 -6.98 -2.46 15.49
N ALA A 174 -7.60 -2.59 14.33
CA ALA A 174 -8.84 -1.94 14.02
C ALA A 174 -9.82 -2.21 15.17
N VAL A 175 -10.51 -1.18 15.62
CA VAL A 175 -11.65 -1.36 16.52
C VAL A 175 -12.64 -2.23 15.73
N ARG A 176 -12.70 -3.51 16.09
CA ARG A 176 -13.61 -4.50 15.50
C ARG A 176 -15.02 -4.19 15.92
#